data_9c99b29dc0bdf719b50438aba8fb3657
#
_entry.id   9c99b29dc0bdf719b50438aba8fb3657
#
_cell.length_a   1.000
_cell.length_b   1.000
_cell.length_c   1.000
_cell.angle_alpha   90.00
_cell.angle_beta   90.00
_cell.angle_gamma   90.00
#
_symmetry.space_group_name_H-M   'P 1'
#
loop_
_entity.id
_entity.type
_entity.pdbx_description
1 polymer ?
#
loop_
_entity_poly.entity_id
_entity_poly.type
_entity_poly.pdbx_seq_one_letter_code
_entity_poly.pdbx_strand_id
1 'polypeptide(L)'
;MNLIKNTYIHQRFFVYISIIAVTFLVSFWFPFLYSIAWFMSTFLAVLFISDFYVLFNLKKGVVARRILSEKFSNSDKNPIPITIKNNYFFKIEAKVIDELPVQFQKRDFEYIVVLKPSEVYDFEYNVIPVERGEYLFGKLNIYVSSPLKIISRRFKFQDNQSVAVYPSYIQMKKYEFLAMSNRLTEFGLKKIRRIGHTLEFEQIKNYISGDDVRTINWKATAKRSQLMVNQYQDEKSQPIYSIIDLGRVMKMPFEALKLLDYAINSTLAFSNIALRKNDKAGLLTFAKKVDTIVAASNKKTHLNTINEALYKITTTYTDADFGYLYAVIKRKITQRSLLILYTNFEHISSLKRQLPFLQAIAKQHLLVVVFFENTELDELIQNNAEDLQAIYHKTIAEKFAYEKRLIVKELESKGIYGILTKPKNLTVNVVNKYLEFKAKGFI
;
A
#
# COMPACT_ATOMS: atom_id res chain seq x y z
N MET A 1 5.50 3.95 44.79
CA MET A 1 5.60 5.18 43.98
C MET A 1 4.83 5.18 42.63
N ASN A 2 4.23 4.07 42.22
CA ASN A 2 3.48 3.99 40.93
C ASN A 2 1.97 4.26 41.06
N LEU A 3 1.40 4.33 42.24
CA LEU A 3 -0.04 4.52 42.42
C LEU A 3 -0.50 5.89 41.92
N ILE A 4 0.19 6.97 42.37
CA ILE A 4 -0.15 8.35 41.98
C ILE A 4 0.04 8.58 40.47
N LYS A 5 1.07 8.00 39.83
CA LYS A 5 1.33 8.13 38.39
C LYS A 5 0.26 7.47 37.51
N ASN A 6 -0.54 6.55 38.04
CA ASN A 6 -1.57 5.82 37.34
C ASN A 6 -3.00 6.25 37.71
N THR A 7 -3.13 7.29 38.53
CA THR A 7 -4.42 7.87 38.97
C THR A 7 -4.67 9.15 38.20
N TYR A 8 -5.85 9.24 37.61
CA TYR A 8 -6.32 10.43 36.89
C TYR A 8 -7.65 10.86 37.48
N ILE A 9 -7.81 12.14 37.66
CA ILE A 9 -9.06 12.72 38.17
C ILE A 9 -10.03 12.92 37.00
N HIS A 10 -11.25 12.45 37.17
CA HIS A 10 -12.29 12.59 36.14
C HIS A 10 -12.91 14.00 36.19
N GLN A 11 -13.44 14.49 35.04
CA GLN A 11 -14.08 15.82 34.97
C GLN A 11 -15.20 16.03 36.00
N ARG A 12 -15.95 15.00 36.33
CA ARG A 12 -17.03 15.06 37.35
C ARG A 12 -16.53 15.54 38.71
N PHE A 13 -15.33 15.15 39.10
CA PHE A 13 -14.75 15.60 40.37
C PHE A 13 -14.61 17.11 40.42
N PHE A 14 -14.11 17.72 39.34
CA PHE A 14 -13.98 19.19 39.28
C PHE A 14 -15.32 19.88 39.31
N VAL A 15 -16.37 19.32 38.69
CA VAL A 15 -17.73 19.84 38.75
C VAL A 15 -18.22 19.82 40.20
N TYR A 16 -18.05 18.72 40.93
CA TYR A 16 -18.48 18.62 42.33
C TYR A 16 -17.71 19.58 43.23
N ILE A 17 -16.40 19.73 43.05
CA ILE A 17 -15.61 20.73 43.80
C ILE A 17 -16.10 22.14 43.47
N SER A 18 -16.39 22.48 42.24
CA SER A 18 -16.91 23.80 41.85
C SER A 18 -18.25 24.09 42.53
N ILE A 19 -19.15 23.10 42.59
CA ILE A 19 -20.45 23.25 43.29
C ILE A 19 -20.20 23.51 44.77
N ILE A 20 -19.30 22.76 45.43
CA ILE A 20 -18.97 22.94 46.84
C ILE A 20 -18.37 24.34 47.06
N ALA A 21 -17.45 24.78 46.21
CA ALA A 21 -16.83 26.11 46.30
C ALA A 21 -17.88 27.23 46.19
N VAL A 22 -18.83 27.11 45.25
CA VAL A 22 -19.94 28.07 45.13
C VAL A 22 -20.81 28.04 46.39
N THR A 23 -21.10 26.87 46.96
CA THR A 23 -21.90 26.74 48.19
C THR A 23 -21.16 27.42 49.37
N PHE A 24 -19.85 27.29 49.49
CA PHE A 24 -19.07 28.03 50.48
C PHE A 24 -19.16 29.56 50.25
N LEU A 25 -19.08 30.03 49.02
CA LEU A 25 -19.20 31.45 48.72
C LEU A 25 -20.60 32.00 49.15
N VAL A 26 -21.66 31.29 48.79
CA VAL A 26 -23.03 31.67 49.10
C VAL A 26 -23.32 31.58 50.62
N SER A 27 -22.61 30.73 51.33
CA SER A 27 -22.75 30.59 52.80
C SER A 27 -22.39 31.88 53.56
N PHE A 28 -21.70 32.82 52.94
CA PHE A 28 -21.43 34.12 53.50
C PHE A 28 -22.74 34.91 53.74
N TRP A 29 -23.71 34.82 52.83
CA TRP A 29 -25.03 35.44 52.96
C TRP A 29 -26.03 34.58 53.74
N PHE A 30 -25.88 33.25 53.70
CA PHE A 30 -26.79 32.29 54.30
C PHE A 30 -26.01 31.32 55.22
N PRO A 31 -25.82 31.65 56.55
CA PRO A 31 -24.95 30.88 57.43
C PRO A 31 -25.28 29.39 57.57
N PHE A 32 -26.53 28.98 57.39
CA PHE A 32 -26.94 27.54 57.45
C PHE A 32 -26.26 26.71 56.33
N LEU A 33 -25.93 27.33 55.18
CA LEU A 33 -25.27 26.64 54.09
C LEU A 33 -23.81 26.25 54.41
N TYR A 34 -23.19 26.87 55.41
CA TYR A 34 -21.85 26.54 55.85
C TYR A 34 -21.72 25.08 56.33
N SER A 35 -22.70 24.59 57.14
CA SER A 35 -22.72 23.24 57.63
C SER A 35 -23.00 22.24 56.49
N ILE A 36 -23.82 22.65 55.50
CA ILE A 36 -24.11 21.86 54.31
C ILE A 36 -22.84 21.73 53.44
N ALA A 37 -22.13 22.81 53.24
CA ALA A 37 -20.90 22.80 52.43
C ALA A 37 -19.83 21.88 53.05
N TRP A 38 -19.67 21.88 54.36
CA TRP A 38 -18.80 20.95 55.09
C TRP A 38 -19.25 19.50 54.92
N PHE A 39 -20.56 19.23 55.06
CA PHE A 39 -21.10 17.89 54.81
C PHE A 39 -20.83 17.41 53.39
N MET A 40 -21.07 18.25 52.38
CA MET A 40 -20.78 17.94 50.97
C MET A 40 -19.28 17.67 50.73
N SER A 41 -18.42 18.45 51.36
CA SER A 41 -16.97 18.28 51.23
C SER A 41 -16.46 16.95 51.85
N THR A 42 -16.95 16.61 53.07
CA THR A 42 -16.60 15.34 53.71
C THR A 42 -17.19 14.15 52.96
N PHE A 43 -18.42 14.27 52.45
CA PHE A 43 -19.06 13.25 51.61
C PHE A 43 -18.26 13.00 50.32
N LEU A 44 -17.84 14.06 49.61
CA LEU A 44 -17.01 13.95 48.41
C LEU A 44 -15.65 13.28 48.72
N ALA A 45 -15.02 13.61 49.87
CA ALA A 45 -13.79 12.98 50.30
C ALA A 45 -13.97 11.47 50.55
N VAL A 46 -15.06 11.07 51.22
CA VAL A 46 -15.37 9.65 51.43
C VAL A 46 -15.62 8.93 50.07
N LEU A 47 -16.37 9.55 49.16
CA LEU A 47 -16.61 8.99 47.81
C LEU A 47 -15.27 8.84 47.06
N PHE A 48 -14.39 9.81 47.11
CA PHE A 48 -13.06 9.76 46.48
C PHE A 48 -12.22 8.60 47.04
N ILE A 49 -12.16 8.45 48.33
CA ILE A 49 -11.40 7.35 49.01
C ILE A 49 -12.03 5.99 48.64
N SER A 50 -13.36 5.88 48.65
CA SER A 50 -14.04 4.63 48.28
C SER A 50 -13.79 4.24 46.83
N ASP A 51 -13.87 5.20 45.90
CA ASP A 51 -13.60 4.98 44.47
C ASP A 51 -12.16 4.59 44.22
N PHE A 52 -11.22 5.24 44.92
CA PHE A 52 -9.80 4.88 44.90
C PHE A 52 -9.59 3.44 45.40
N TYR A 53 -10.15 3.08 46.55
CA TYR A 53 -10.02 1.73 47.10
C TYR A 53 -10.56 0.67 46.12
N VAL A 54 -11.75 0.88 45.56
CA VAL A 54 -12.40 -0.06 44.67
C VAL A 54 -11.60 -0.27 43.37
N LEU A 55 -11.01 0.81 42.80
CA LEU A 55 -10.23 0.70 41.58
C LEU A 55 -8.83 0.11 41.81
N PHE A 56 -8.22 0.33 42.99
CA PHE A 56 -6.84 -0.10 43.26
C PHE A 56 -6.72 -1.42 44.03
N ASN A 57 -7.81 -1.94 44.59
CA ASN A 57 -7.82 -3.21 45.33
C ASN A 57 -7.34 -4.39 44.45
N LEU A 58 -7.74 -4.44 43.20
CA LEU A 58 -7.32 -5.48 42.25
C LEU A 58 -6.09 -5.04 41.46
N LYS A 59 -4.96 -5.75 41.63
CA LYS A 59 -3.74 -5.46 40.84
C LYS A 59 -3.95 -5.58 39.33
N LYS A 60 -4.72 -6.60 38.89
CA LYS A 60 -5.04 -6.90 37.48
C LYS A 60 -6.53 -6.70 37.22
N GLY A 61 -7.07 -5.53 37.55
CA GLY A 61 -8.51 -5.24 37.38
C GLY A 61 -8.95 -5.27 35.92
N VAL A 62 -8.07 -4.96 34.98
CA VAL A 62 -8.30 -5.14 33.53
C VAL A 62 -7.09 -5.84 32.94
N VAL A 63 -7.33 -6.69 31.94
CA VAL A 63 -6.31 -7.30 31.09
C VAL A 63 -6.62 -6.96 29.65
N ALA A 64 -5.64 -6.48 28.91
CA ALA A 64 -5.83 -6.19 27.50
C ALA A 64 -4.65 -6.67 26.67
N ARG A 65 -4.96 -6.98 25.41
CA ARG A 65 -3.97 -7.40 24.43
C ARG A 65 -4.28 -6.81 23.06
N ARG A 66 -3.28 -6.19 22.44
CA ARG A 66 -3.29 -5.79 21.04
C ARG A 66 -2.63 -6.91 20.22
N ILE A 67 -3.22 -7.31 19.11
CA ILE A 67 -2.69 -8.33 18.22
C ILE A 67 -2.23 -7.63 16.94
N LEU A 68 -0.93 -7.52 16.72
CA LEU A 68 -0.37 -6.98 15.49
C LEU A 68 -0.08 -8.12 14.52
N SER A 69 -0.40 -7.91 13.25
CA SER A 69 0.04 -8.80 12.18
C SER A 69 1.57 -8.71 12.02
N GLU A 70 2.22 -9.77 11.58
CA GLU A 70 3.68 -9.79 11.36
C GLU A 70 4.13 -8.71 10.36
N LYS A 71 3.29 -8.42 9.37
CA LYS A 71 3.56 -7.45 8.29
C LYS A 71 2.29 -6.65 8.00
N PHE A 72 2.46 -5.36 7.73
CA PHE A 72 1.40 -4.50 7.22
C PHE A 72 1.56 -4.26 5.71
N SER A 73 0.44 -4.04 5.05
CA SER A 73 0.35 -3.74 3.63
C SER A 73 0.26 -2.22 3.43
N ASN A 74 1.19 -1.64 2.66
CA ASN A 74 1.20 -0.20 2.36
C ASN A 74 -0.06 0.20 1.58
N SER A 75 -0.63 1.36 1.88
CA SER A 75 -1.86 1.92 1.29
C SER A 75 -3.14 1.08 1.44
N ASP A 76 -3.11 0.01 2.21
CA ASP A 76 -4.25 -0.86 2.46
C ASP A 76 -4.75 -0.70 3.90
N LYS A 77 -6.00 -1.09 4.12
CA LYS A 77 -6.57 -1.19 5.47
C LYS A 77 -5.98 -2.41 6.18
N ASN A 78 -5.25 -2.17 7.26
CA ASN A 78 -4.67 -3.21 8.11
C ASN A 78 -5.46 -3.23 9.43
N PRO A 79 -6.21 -4.29 9.73
CA PRO A 79 -6.97 -4.40 10.96
C PRO A 79 -6.04 -4.68 12.16
N ILE A 80 -6.30 -4.03 13.26
CA ILE A 80 -5.63 -4.24 14.55
C ILE A 80 -6.67 -4.65 15.58
N PRO A 81 -6.78 -5.95 15.88
CA PRO A 81 -7.67 -6.43 16.92
C PRO A 81 -7.12 -6.09 18.33
N ILE A 82 -8.04 -5.65 19.20
CA ILE A 82 -7.78 -5.45 20.62
C ILE A 82 -8.80 -6.24 21.42
N THR A 83 -8.30 -7.04 22.34
CA THR A 83 -9.10 -7.78 23.31
C THR A 83 -8.97 -7.13 24.68
N ILE A 84 -10.08 -6.86 25.37
CA ILE A 84 -10.12 -6.29 26.72
C ILE A 84 -11.00 -7.18 27.60
N LYS A 85 -10.50 -7.56 28.77
CA LYS A 85 -11.21 -8.32 29.79
C LYS A 85 -11.37 -7.51 31.05
N ASN A 86 -12.60 -7.38 31.51
CA ASN A 86 -12.92 -6.80 32.82
C ASN A 86 -12.81 -7.87 33.91
N ASN A 87 -11.92 -7.71 34.88
CA ASN A 87 -11.80 -8.59 36.03
C ASN A 87 -12.41 -7.99 37.30
N TYR A 88 -12.99 -6.78 37.23
CA TYR A 88 -13.72 -6.21 38.36
C TYR A 88 -15.10 -6.86 38.50
N PHE A 89 -15.62 -6.83 39.71
CA PHE A 89 -16.97 -7.35 40.06
C PHE A 89 -18.10 -6.37 39.70
N PHE A 90 -17.76 -5.24 39.08
CA PHE A 90 -18.69 -4.18 38.73
C PHE A 90 -18.47 -3.74 37.26
N LYS A 91 -19.48 -3.05 36.74
CA LYS A 91 -19.43 -2.44 35.41
C LYS A 91 -18.39 -1.32 35.37
N ILE A 92 -17.50 -1.36 34.40
CA ILE A 92 -16.49 -0.35 34.18
C ILE A 92 -16.70 0.37 32.85
N GLU A 93 -16.24 1.63 32.80
CA GLU A 93 -16.02 2.32 31.54
C GLU A 93 -14.52 2.34 31.26
N ALA A 94 -14.13 1.79 30.13
CA ALA A 94 -12.74 1.70 29.71
C ALA A 94 -12.53 2.61 28.49
N LYS A 95 -11.66 3.63 28.66
CA LYS A 95 -11.20 4.49 27.60
C LYS A 95 -9.84 3.94 27.11
N VAL A 96 -9.81 3.47 25.88
CA VAL A 96 -8.65 2.86 25.24
C VAL A 96 -7.93 3.91 24.40
N ILE A 97 -6.65 4.09 24.67
CA ILE A 97 -5.75 4.96 23.91
C ILE A 97 -4.56 4.11 23.48
N ASP A 98 -4.44 3.87 22.18
CA ASP A 98 -3.28 3.19 21.60
C ASP A 98 -2.27 4.23 21.10
N GLU A 99 -1.02 4.14 21.55
CA GLU A 99 0.05 5.02 21.11
C GLU A 99 0.53 4.59 19.73
N LEU A 100 -0.14 5.15 18.70
CA LEU A 100 0.16 4.86 17.30
C LEU A 100 1.51 5.43 16.87
N PRO A 101 2.25 4.77 15.97
CA PRO A 101 3.45 5.31 15.34
C PRO A 101 3.22 6.69 14.72
N VAL A 102 4.22 7.56 14.82
CA VAL A 102 4.15 8.96 14.34
C VAL A 102 3.83 9.02 12.85
N GLN A 103 4.24 8.02 12.07
CA GLN A 103 4.01 7.92 10.63
C GLN A 103 2.50 7.89 10.26
N PHE A 104 1.61 7.46 11.15
CA PHE A 104 0.16 7.53 10.91
C PHE A 104 -0.42 8.93 11.06
N GLN A 105 0.31 9.87 11.67
CA GLN A 105 -0.13 11.26 11.96
C GLN A 105 -1.48 11.35 12.69
N LYS A 106 -1.91 10.26 13.34
CA LYS A 106 -3.11 10.19 14.17
C LYS A 106 -2.71 10.26 15.63
N ARG A 107 -3.05 11.37 16.30
CA ARG A 107 -2.73 11.59 17.72
C ARG A 107 -3.93 11.35 18.65
N ASP A 108 -5.15 11.37 18.10
CA ASP A 108 -6.39 11.37 18.85
C ASP A 108 -7.14 10.03 18.75
N PHE A 109 -6.37 8.92 18.74
CA PHE A 109 -7.01 7.60 18.75
C PHE A 109 -7.57 7.33 20.15
N GLU A 110 -8.88 7.34 20.25
CA GLU A 110 -9.62 7.07 21.46
C GLU A 110 -10.82 6.19 21.16
N TYR A 111 -11.01 5.13 21.97
CA TYR A 111 -12.16 4.27 21.91
C TYR A 111 -12.72 4.04 23.30
N ILE A 112 -14.01 4.31 23.50
CA ILE A 112 -14.67 4.16 24.80
C ILE A 112 -15.62 2.96 24.75
N VAL A 113 -15.45 2.06 25.69
CA VAL A 113 -16.30 0.87 25.84
C VAL A 113 -16.74 0.69 27.28
N VAL A 114 -17.94 0.17 27.46
CA VAL A 114 -18.51 -0.13 28.76
C VAL A 114 -18.60 -1.65 28.91
N LEU A 115 -17.96 -2.19 29.94
CA LEU A 115 -17.80 -3.62 30.17
C LEU A 115 -18.52 -4.05 31.43
N LYS A 116 -19.33 -5.11 31.34
CA LYS A 116 -19.94 -5.79 32.50
C LYS A 116 -18.87 -6.57 33.28
N PRO A 117 -19.18 -7.01 34.52
CA PRO A 117 -18.29 -7.88 35.27
C PRO A 117 -17.91 -9.14 34.49
N SER A 118 -16.62 -9.49 34.50
CA SER A 118 -16.03 -10.65 33.82
C SER A 118 -16.22 -10.72 32.30
N GLU A 119 -16.70 -9.64 31.67
CA GLU A 119 -16.91 -9.56 30.23
C GLU A 119 -15.57 -9.47 29.49
N VAL A 120 -15.50 -10.17 28.34
CA VAL A 120 -14.43 -10.05 27.34
C VAL A 120 -15.02 -9.33 26.14
N TYR A 121 -14.37 -8.28 25.70
CA TYR A 121 -14.80 -7.49 24.57
C TYR A 121 -13.67 -7.38 23.53
N ASP A 122 -13.99 -7.77 22.31
CA ASP A 122 -13.11 -7.70 21.18
C ASP A 122 -13.58 -6.61 20.21
N PHE A 123 -12.68 -5.77 19.79
CA PHE A 123 -12.92 -4.80 18.72
C PHE A 123 -11.69 -4.65 17.85
N GLU A 124 -11.88 -4.15 16.65
CA GLU A 124 -10.79 -3.87 15.72
C GLU A 124 -10.87 -2.44 15.21
N TYR A 125 -9.71 -1.87 14.96
CA TYR A 125 -9.59 -0.62 14.23
C TYR A 125 -8.63 -0.78 13.06
N ASN A 126 -8.83 0.04 12.02
CA ASN A 126 -8.04 -0.03 10.80
C ASN A 126 -7.02 1.09 10.73
N VAL A 127 -5.78 0.74 10.37
CA VAL A 127 -4.73 1.69 10.04
C VAL A 127 -4.35 1.56 8.57
N ILE A 128 -4.00 2.69 7.94
CA ILE A 128 -3.56 2.74 6.54
C ILE A 128 -2.17 3.38 6.53
N PRO A 129 -1.10 2.58 6.45
CA PRO A 129 0.24 3.12 6.34
C PRO A 129 0.45 3.72 4.95
N VAL A 130 1.06 4.89 4.88
CA VAL A 130 1.37 5.61 3.63
C VAL A 130 2.84 5.48 3.23
N GLU A 131 3.71 5.12 4.15
CA GLU A 131 5.12 4.89 3.90
C GLU A 131 5.52 3.46 4.26
N ARG A 132 6.51 2.91 3.54
CA ARG A 132 7.11 1.61 3.86
C ARG A 132 8.18 1.76 4.93
N GLY A 133 8.47 0.71 5.67
CA GLY A 133 9.50 0.71 6.70
C GLY A 133 8.99 0.13 8.02
N GLU A 134 9.74 0.35 9.08
CA GLU A 134 9.37 -0.10 10.42
C GLU A 134 8.50 0.93 11.13
N TYR A 135 7.41 0.44 11.71
CA TYR A 135 6.45 1.21 12.49
C TYR A 135 6.51 0.73 13.94
N LEU A 136 6.92 1.61 14.84
CA LEU A 136 7.04 1.30 16.25
C LEU A 136 5.78 1.76 16.99
N PHE A 137 4.97 0.80 17.43
CA PHE A 137 3.81 1.04 18.27
C PHE A 137 4.25 1.22 19.73
N GLY A 138 3.75 2.26 20.36
CA GLY A 138 3.95 2.50 21.78
C GLY A 138 3.04 1.65 22.66
N LYS A 139 2.72 2.18 23.84
CA LYS A 139 1.92 1.50 24.85
C LYS A 139 0.44 1.52 24.52
N LEU A 140 -0.23 0.41 24.83
CA LEU A 140 -1.67 0.37 24.90
C LEU A 140 -2.09 0.85 26.31
N ASN A 141 -2.66 2.05 26.39
CA ASN A 141 -3.13 2.65 27.63
C ASN A 141 -4.64 2.45 27.76
N ILE A 142 -5.09 1.94 28.90
CA ILE A 142 -6.50 1.80 29.21
C ILE A 142 -6.80 2.56 30.49
N TYR A 143 -7.65 3.56 30.39
CA TYR A 143 -8.15 4.32 31.53
C TYR A 143 -9.50 3.74 31.94
N VAL A 144 -9.55 3.22 33.15
CA VAL A 144 -10.72 2.55 33.71
C VAL A 144 -11.36 3.43 34.74
N SER A 145 -12.63 3.71 34.58
CA SER A 145 -13.44 4.45 35.54
C SER A 145 -14.51 3.54 36.15
N SER A 146 -14.77 3.74 37.43
CA SER A 146 -15.88 3.11 38.17
C SER A 146 -17.23 3.71 37.74
N PRO A 147 -18.36 3.18 38.22
CA PRO A 147 -19.66 3.81 38.01
C PRO A 147 -19.79 5.22 38.60
N LEU A 148 -19.02 5.53 39.65
CA LEU A 148 -18.98 6.89 40.27
C LEU A 148 -18.28 7.92 39.37
N LYS A 149 -17.30 7.48 38.56
CA LYS A 149 -16.53 8.33 37.64
C LYS A 149 -15.88 9.54 38.31
N ILE A 150 -15.35 9.34 39.53
CA ILE A 150 -14.58 10.34 40.26
C ILE A 150 -13.10 10.25 39.88
N ILE A 151 -12.60 9.02 39.81
CA ILE A 151 -11.20 8.70 39.49
C ILE A 151 -11.17 7.73 38.30
N SER A 152 -10.09 7.81 37.54
CA SER A 152 -9.75 6.84 36.51
C SER A 152 -8.38 6.25 36.79
N ARG A 153 -8.26 4.93 36.70
CA ARG A 153 -6.99 4.22 36.82
C ARG A 153 -6.45 3.84 35.46
N ARG A 154 -5.19 4.20 35.18
CA ARG A 154 -4.49 3.83 33.94
C ARG A 154 -3.80 2.48 34.08
N PHE A 155 -4.07 1.58 33.15
CA PHE A 155 -3.33 0.35 32.91
C PHE A 155 -2.51 0.50 31.63
N LYS A 156 -1.29 -0.01 31.63
CA LYS A 156 -0.37 0.01 30.47
C LYS A 156 -0.10 -1.43 30.04
N PHE A 157 -0.24 -1.69 28.77
CA PHE A 157 0.01 -2.99 28.18
C PHE A 157 0.94 -2.84 26.97
N GLN A 158 1.66 -3.89 26.66
CA GLN A 158 2.44 -4.05 25.43
C GLN A 158 3.22 -2.80 25.01
N ASP A 159 4.50 -2.75 25.35
CA ASP A 159 5.39 -1.65 25.01
C ASP A 159 6.25 -2.03 23.79
N ASN A 160 6.53 -1.04 22.92
CA ASN A 160 7.54 -1.12 21.87
C ASN A 160 7.39 -2.33 20.90
N GLN A 161 6.21 -2.54 20.36
CA GLN A 161 6.00 -3.54 19.30
C GLN A 161 6.29 -2.92 17.93
N SER A 162 7.22 -3.49 17.17
CA SER A 162 7.49 -3.08 15.79
C SER A 162 6.77 -3.95 14.79
N VAL A 163 6.32 -3.33 13.70
CA VAL A 163 5.73 -3.99 12.54
C VAL A 163 6.34 -3.43 11.27
N ALA A 164 6.77 -4.31 10.37
CA ALA A 164 7.28 -3.92 9.06
C ALA A 164 6.14 -3.69 8.07
N VAL A 165 6.14 -2.54 7.40
CA VAL A 165 5.18 -2.19 6.35
C VAL A 165 5.79 -2.50 4.99
N TYR A 166 5.28 -3.52 4.35
CA TYR A 166 5.68 -3.99 3.02
C TYR A 166 4.87 -3.32 1.89
N PRO A 167 5.34 -3.41 0.61
CA PRO A 167 4.52 -3.02 -0.54
C PRO A 167 3.14 -3.69 -0.51
N SER A 168 2.15 -3.10 -1.20
CA SER A 168 0.76 -3.54 -1.13
C SER A 168 0.55 -4.99 -1.62
N TYR A 169 0.68 -5.95 -0.72
CA TYR A 169 0.42 -7.36 -1.00
C TYR A 169 -1.09 -7.70 -0.99
N ILE A 170 -1.93 -6.88 -0.37
CA ILE A 170 -3.39 -7.06 -0.39
C ILE A 170 -3.92 -6.73 -1.79
N GLN A 171 -3.51 -5.59 -2.37
CA GLN A 171 -3.84 -5.25 -3.75
C GLN A 171 -3.25 -6.25 -4.73
N MET A 172 -2.01 -6.71 -4.50
CA MET A 172 -1.39 -7.76 -5.31
C MET A 172 -2.29 -9.01 -5.39
N LYS A 173 -2.79 -9.52 -4.26
CA LYS A 173 -3.70 -10.67 -4.23
C LYS A 173 -5.02 -10.39 -4.96
N LYS A 174 -5.55 -9.17 -4.82
CA LYS A 174 -6.75 -8.73 -5.55
C LYS A 174 -6.54 -8.79 -7.05
N TYR A 175 -5.46 -8.23 -7.57
CA TYR A 175 -5.13 -8.27 -8.99
C TYR A 175 -4.81 -9.68 -9.50
N GLU A 176 -4.18 -10.52 -8.67
CA GLU A 176 -3.96 -11.94 -8.97
C GLU A 176 -5.30 -12.65 -9.20
N PHE A 177 -6.23 -12.54 -8.26
CA PHE A 177 -7.57 -13.13 -8.39
C PHE A 177 -8.29 -12.65 -9.66
N LEU A 178 -8.22 -11.36 -9.96
CA LEU A 178 -8.81 -10.76 -11.15
C LEU A 178 -8.15 -11.26 -12.44
N ALA A 179 -6.82 -11.37 -12.48
CA ALA A 179 -6.08 -11.84 -13.65
C ALA A 179 -6.31 -13.33 -13.96
N MET A 180 -6.74 -14.12 -12.99
CA MET A 180 -7.06 -15.55 -13.12
C MET A 180 -8.55 -15.82 -13.34
N SER A 181 -9.43 -14.91 -12.96
CA SER A 181 -10.88 -15.06 -13.08
C SER A 181 -11.36 -14.77 -14.52
N ASN A 182 -12.45 -15.40 -14.92
CA ASN A 182 -13.13 -15.05 -16.19
C ASN A 182 -13.82 -13.66 -16.16
N ARG A 183 -13.77 -12.94 -15.04
CA ARG A 183 -14.36 -11.61 -14.82
C ARG A 183 -13.37 -10.46 -15.08
N LEU A 184 -12.36 -10.69 -15.92
CA LEU A 184 -11.34 -9.69 -16.28
C LEU A 184 -11.95 -8.36 -16.75
N THR A 185 -13.08 -8.41 -17.47
CA THR A 185 -13.72 -7.23 -18.05
C THR A 185 -14.39 -6.31 -17.04
N GLU A 186 -14.89 -6.82 -15.92
CA GLU A 186 -15.55 -6.02 -14.87
C GLU A 186 -14.61 -5.03 -14.19
N PHE A 187 -13.30 -5.31 -14.22
CA PHE A 187 -12.26 -4.50 -13.57
C PHE A 187 -11.30 -3.83 -14.57
N GLY A 188 -11.72 -3.67 -15.81
CA GLY A 188 -10.92 -3.02 -16.85
C GLY A 188 -9.75 -3.86 -17.37
N LEU A 189 -9.62 -5.13 -16.95
CA LEU A 189 -8.65 -6.05 -17.53
C LEU A 189 -9.22 -6.67 -18.80
N LYS A 190 -8.47 -6.57 -19.91
CA LYS A 190 -8.90 -7.09 -21.21
C LYS A 190 -8.79 -8.61 -21.26
N LYS A 191 -9.88 -9.29 -21.60
CA LYS A 191 -9.85 -10.70 -22.00
C LYS A 191 -9.41 -10.77 -23.45
N ILE A 192 -8.17 -11.17 -23.69
CA ILE A 192 -7.65 -11.25 -25.06
C ILE A 192 -7.68 -12.72 -25.50
N ARG A 193 -8.34 -12.99 -26.64
CA ARG A 193 -8.23 -14.29 -27.31
C ARG A 193 -6.82 -14.41 -27.87
N ARG A 194 -6.17 -15.55 -27.66
CA ARG A 194 -4.92 -15.89 -28.36
C ARG A 194 -5.19 -15.87 -29.88
N ILE A 195 -4.50 -15.00 -30.59
CA ILE A 195 -4.48 -14.97 -32.04
C ILE A 195 -3.04 -15.28 -32.44
N GLY A 196 -2.78 -16.51 -32.84
CA GLY A 196 -1.48 -16.94 -33.33
C GLY A 196 -0.89 -18.14 -32.58
N HIS A 197 -0.24 -19.00 -33.34
CA HIS A 197 0.49 -20.15 -32.81
C HIS A 197 1.98 -19.76 -32.71
N THR A 198 2.41 -19.30 -31.56
CA THR A 198 3.83 -19.25 -31.21
C THR A 198 4.17 -20.60 -30.57
N LEU A 199 4.57 -21.54 -31.40
CA LEU A 199 4.77 -22.92 -30.97
C LEU A 199 6.26 -23.26 -31.13
N GLU A 200 6.95 -23.56 -30.03
CA GLU A 200 8.24 -24.24 -30.13
C GLU A 200 8.01 -25.72 -30.48
N PHE A 201 8.76 -26.22 -31.44
CA PHE A 201 8.73 -27.62 -31.79
C PHE A 201 9.20 -28.47 -30.61
N GLU A 202 8.33 -29.39 -30.15
CA GLU A 202 8.64 -30.32 -29.06
C GLU A 202 9.05 -31.69 -29.60
N GLN A 203 8.18 -32.31 -30.37
CA GLN A 203 8.39 -33.62 -30.94
C GLN A 203 7.47 -33.91 -32.13
N ILE A 204 7.76 -34.97 -32.85
CA ILE A 204 6.86 -35.52 -33.86
C ILE A 204 6.10 -36.69 -33.26
N LYS A 205 4.77 -36.61 -33.20
CA LYS A 205 3.88 -37.72 -32.76
C LYS A 205 3.01 -38.26 -33.91
N ASN A 206 2.38 -39.40 -33.68
CA ASN A 206 1.37 -39.92 -34.58
C ASN A 206 0.14 -38.99 -34.56
N TYR A 207 -0.46 -38.74 -35.72
CA TYR A 207 -1.69 -38.01 -35.86
C TYR A 207 -2.84 -38.73 -35.15
N ILE A 208 -3.59 -38.01 -34.37
CA ILE A 208 -4.82 -38.49 -33.71
C ILE A 208 -5.98 -37.63 -34.25
N SER A 209 -7.13 -38.24 -34.48
CA SER A 209 -8.31 -37.49 -34.93
C SER A 209 -8.63 -36.35 -33.98
N GLY A 210 -8.60 -35.08 -34.51
CA GLY A 210 -8.72 -33.85 -33.72
C GLY A 210 -7.43 -33.01 -33.64
N ASP A 211 -6.26 -33.53 -34.02
CA ASP A 211 -5.06 -32.73 -34.22
C ASP A 211 -5.19 -31.77 -35.42
N ASP A 212 -4.55 -30.60 -35.33
CA ASP A 212 -4.58 -29.60 -36.41
C ASP A 212 -3.84 -30.14 -37.66
N VAL A 213 -4.55 -30.30 -38.74
CA VAL A 213 -4.02 -30.79 -40.05
C VAL A 213 -2.89 -29.89 -40.59
N ARG A 214 -2.81 -28.63 -40.18
CA ARG A 214 -1.75 -27.70 -40.59
C ARG A 214 -0.39 -28.04 -39.98
N THR A 215 -0.37 -28.85 -38.91
CA THR A 215 0.85 -29.27 -38.21
C THR A 215 1.38 -30.60 -38.75
N ILE A 216 0.79 -31.18 -39.80
CA ILE A 216 1.24 -32.43 -40.41
C ILE A 216 2.68 -32.26 -40.93
N ASN A 217 3.57 -33.16 -40.48
CA ASN A 217 4.95 -33.25 -40.95
C ASN A 217 5.02 -34.27 -42.10
N TRP A 218 4.87 -33.78 -43.31
CA TRP A 218 4.88 -34.63 -44.52
C TRP A 218 6.16 -35.42 -44.71
N LYS A 219 7.31 -34.87 -44.27
CA LYS A 219 8.62 -35.58 -44.36
C LYS A 219 8.69 -36.74 -43.37
N ALA A 220 8.18 -36.58 -42.16
CA ALA A 220 8.13 -37.66 -41.17
C ALA A 220 7.05 -38.70 -41.57
N THR A 221 5.91 -38.27 -42.07
CA THR A 221 4.83 -39.10 -42.61
C THR A 221 5.33 -40.01 -43.71
N ALA A 222 6.06 -39.49 -44.70
CA ALA A 222 6.63 -40.26 -45.78
C ALA A 222 7.64 -41.30 -45.30
N LYS A 223 8.41 -41.00 -44.26
CA LYS A 223 9.43 -41.92 -43.68
C LYS A 223 8.83 -43.06 -42.87
N ARG A 224 7.68 -42.83 -42.20
CA ARG A 224 7.05 -43.79 -41.28
C ARG A 224 5.79 -44.43 -41.81
N SER A 225 5.34 -44.05 -43.02
CA SER A 225 4.09 -44.52 -43.64
C SER A 225 2.84 -44.39 -42.75
N GLN A 226 2.88 -43.47 -41.79
CA GLN A 226 1.79 -43.13 -40.90
C GLN A 226 1.71 -41.59 -40.77
N LEU A 227 0.53 -41.04 -40.67
CA LEU A 227 0.38 -39.59 -40.48
C LEU A 227 1.05 -39.12 -39.22
N MET A 228 2.01 -38.21 -39.36
CA MET A 228 2.78 -37.64 -38.29
C MET A 228 2.53 -36.13 -38.17
N VAL A 229 2.39 -35.65 -36.95
CA VAL A 229 2.20 -34.21 -36.67
C VAL A 229 3.34 -33.67 -35.80
N ASN A 230 3.72 -32.45 -36.11
CA ASN A 230 4.59 -31.70 -35.19
C ASN A 230 3.78 -31.31 -33.97
N GLN A 231 4.19 -31.79 -32.83
CA GLN A 231 3.70 -31.31 -31.54
C GLN A 231 4.57 -30.13 -31.13
N TYR A 232 3.89 -29.06 -30.81
CA TYR A 232 4.56 -27.84 -30.35
C TYR A 232 4.23 -27.62 -28.89
N GLN A 233 5.23 -27.20 -28.12
CA GLN A 233 5.05 -26.84 -26.71
C GLN A 233 4.74 -25.35 -26.59
N ASP A 234 3.94 -25.01 -25.61
CA ASP A 234 3.72 -23.59 -25.26
C ASP A 234 5.05 -22.97 -24.85
N GLU A 235 5.27 -21.81 -25.34
CA GLU A 235 6.40 -20.90 -25.29
C GLU A 235 7.38 -20.98 -24.11
N LYS A 236 8.67 -20.81 -24.40
CA LYS A 236 9.70 -20.48 -23.41
C LYS A 236 9.29 -19.24 -22.62
N SER A 237 9.40 -19.36 -21.28
CA SER A 237 9.17 -18.23 -20.38
C SER A 237 10.09 -17.06 -20.72
N GLN A 238 9.51 -15.94 -21.14
CA GLN A 238 10.26 -14.76 -21.53
C GLN A 238 10.74 -13.98 -20.29
N PRO A 239 11.94 -13.42 -20.32
CA PRO A 239 12.39 -12.54 -19.24
C PRO A 239 11.71 -11.18 -19.34
N ILE A 240 11.17 -10.74 -18.19
CA ILE A 240 10.49 -9.46 -18.03
C ILE A 240 11.13 -8.73 -16.87
N TYR A 241 11.56 -7.51 -17.10
CA TYR A 241 12.16 -6.68 -16.06
C TYR A 241 11.31 -5.44 -15.78
N SER A 242 10.94 -5.26 -14.54
CA SER A 242 10.45 -3.97 -14.04
C SER A 242 11.64 -3.09 -13.69
N ILE A 243 11.72 -1.92 -14.30
CA ILE A 243 12.81 -0.94 -14.10
C ILE A 243 12.20 0.27 -13.41
N ILE A 244 12.66 0.58 -12.20
CA ILE A 244 12.11 1.67 -11.40
C ILE A 244 13.14 2.79 -11.29
N ASP A 245 12.74 3.98 -11.70
CA ASP A 245 13.48 5.21 -11.48
C ASP A 245 13.34 5.65 -10.01
N LEU A 246 14.46 5.85 -9.32
CA LEU A 246 14.50 6.32 -7.94
C LEU A 246 14.82 7.82 -7.84
N GLY A 247 14.93 8.48 -8.98
CA GLY A 247 15.27 9.89 -9.06
C GLY A 247 14.21 10.81 -8.46
N ARG A 248 14.59 12.09 -8.38
CA ARG A 248 13.74 13.16 -7.79
C ARG A 248 12.33 13.21 -8.34
N VAL A 249 12.13 12.93 -9.62
CA VAL A 249 10.83 12.97 -10.30
C VAL A 249 9.81 11.97 -9.74
N MET A 250 10.28 10.87 -9.14
CA MET A 250 9.43 9.84 -8.53
C MET A 250 9.03 10.13 -7.08
N LYS A 251 9.55 11.22 -6.51
CA LYS A 251 9.21 11.66 -5.15
C LYS A 251 7.90 12.45 -5.09
N MET A 252 7.41 12.90 -6.23
CA MET A 252 6.20 13.72 -6.30
C MET A 252 5.04 13.02 -5.57
N PRO A 253 4.40 13.70 -4.60
CA PRO A 253 3.22 13.16 -3.92
C PRO A 253 2.03 13.16 -4.86
N PHE A 254 1.23 12.11 -4.77
CA PHE A 254 -0.04 11.98 -5.46
C PHE A 254 -1.06 11.43 -4.48
N GLU A 255 -2.09 12.22 -4.17
CA GLU A 255 -3.03 11.88 -3.12
C GLU A 255 -2.28 11.56 -1.80
N ALA A 256 -2.29 10.33 -1.32
CA ALA A 256 -1.62 9.94 -0.07
C ALA A 256 -0.23 9.28 -0.26
N LEU A 257 0.17 8.96 -1.51
CA LEU A 257 1.38 8.20 -1.81
C LEU A 257 2.32 8.97 -2.74
N LYS A 258 3.61 8.58 -2.74
CA LYS A 258 4.59 9.03 -3.75
C LYS A 258 4.44 8.22 -5.04
N LEU A 259 4.81 8.80 -6.19
CA LEU A 259 4.81 8.06 -7.47
C LEU A 259 5.64 6.77 -7.39
N LEU A 260 6.74 6.80 -6.64
CA LEU A 260 7.54 5.61 -6.36
C LEU A 260 6.74 4.49 -5.71
N ASP A 261 5.88 4.79 -4.74
CA ASP A 261 5.09 3.78 -4.03
C ASP A 261 4.06 3.14 -4.96
N TYR A 262 3.45 3.91 -5.86
CA TYR A 262 2.60 3.37 -6.92
C TYR A 262 3.36 2.45 -7.87
N ALA A 263 4.58 2.84 -8.30
CA ALA A 263 5.43 2.03 -9.17
C ALA A 263 5.84 0.71 -8.49
N ILE A 264 6.18 0.76 -7.20
CA ILE A 264 6.56 -0.41 -6.41
C ILE A 264 5.37 -1.37 -6.23
N ASN A 265 4.19 -0.85 -5.85
CA ASN A 265 2.98 -1.66 -5.69
C ASN A 265 2.58 -2.31 -7.03
N SER A 266 2.66 -1.55 -8.13
CA SER A 266 2.42 -2.06 -9.48
C SER A 266 3.42 -3.14 -9.88
N THR A 267 4.71 -2.93 -9.60
CA THR A 267 5.78 -3.89 -9.88
C THR A 267 5.56 -5.20 -9.13
N LEU A 268 5.19 -5.15 -7.84
CA LEU A 268 4.91 -6.35 -7.04
C LEU A 268 3.72 -7.13 -7.62
N ALA A 269 2.61 -6.44 -7.90
CA ALA A 269 1.40 -7.06 -8.46
C ALA A 269 1.66 -7.64 -9.84
N PHE A 270 2.35 -6.90 -10.71
CA PHE A 270 2.73 -7.32 -12.04
C PHE A 270 3.67 -8.55 -12.02
N SER A 271 4.72 -8.51 -11.17
CA SER A 271 5.67 -9.63 -11.05
C SER A 271 4.97 -10.91 -10.59
N ASN A 272 4.00 -10.81 -9.67
CA ASN A 272 3.21 -11.95 -9.24
C ASN A 272 2.39 -12.54 -10.41
N ILE A 273 1.75 -11.70 -11.22
CA ILE A 273 0.97 -12.14 -12.38
C ILE A 273 1.89 -12.78 -13.44
N ALA A 274 3.06 -12.21 -13.72
CA ALA A 274 4.03 -12.75 -14.66
C ALA A 274 4.52 -14.14 -14.22
N LEU A 275 4.91 -14.29 -12.95
CA LEU A 275 5.33 -15.57 -12.37
C LEU A 275 4.21 -16.63 -12.42
N ARG A 276 2.95 -16.24 -12.19
CA ARG A 276 1.79 -17.15 -12.30
C ARG A 276 1.54 -17.61 -13.75
N LYS A 277 1.95 -16.81 -14.72
CA LYS A 277 1.90 -17.15 -16.15
C LYS A 277 3.18 -17.84 -16.65
N ASN A 278 4.04 -18.31 -15.74
CA ASN A 278 5.31 -18.99 -15.98
C ASN A 278 6.39 -18.13 -16.68
N ASP A 279 6.22 -16.81 -16.76
CA ASP A 279 7.26 -15.92 -17.26
C ASP A 279 8.32 -15.61 -16.17
N LYS A 280 9.52 -15.23 -16.59
CA LYS A 280 10.62 -14.89 -15.70
C LYS A 280 10.53 -13.43 -15.29
N ALA A 281 10.23 -13.14 -14.04
CA ALA A 281 10.19 -11.77 -13.50
C ALA A 281 11.55 -11.36 -12.93
N GLY A 282 12.00 -10.15 -13.25
CA GLY A 282 13.19 -9.51 -12.70
C GLY A 282 12.90 -8.07 -12.29
N LEU A 283 13.81 -7.48 -11.53
CA LEU A 283 13.73 -6.11 -11.04
C LEU A 283 15.06 -5.40 -11.27
N LEU A 284 15.01 -4.13 -11.65
CA LEU A 284 16.13 -3.23 -11.71
C LEU A 284 15.73 -1.87 -11.17
N THR A 285 16.54 -1.28 -10.33
CA THR A 285 16.28 0.08 -9.82
C THR A 285 17.50 0.96 -10.10
N PHE A 286 17.25 2.22 -10.42
CA PHE A 286 18.33 3.14 -10.77
C PHE A 286 18.01 4.58 -10.36
N ALA A 287 19.06 5.33 -10.09
CA ALA A 287 19.10 6.78 -9.98
C ALA A 287 20.35 7.28 -10.71
N LYS A 288 21.28 7.92 -10.04
CA LYS A 288 22.60 8.27 -10.62
C LYS A 288 23.40 7.02 -10.99
N LYS A 289 23.17 5.90 -10.28
CA LYS A 289 23.71 4.56 -10.55
C LYS A 289 22.59 3.54 -10.46
N VAL A 290 22.83 2.34 -10.96
CA VAL A 290 21.94 1.21 -10.69
C VAL A 290 22.15 0.78 -9.24
N ASP A 291 21.07 0.75 -8.48
CA ASP A 291 21.08 0.45 -7.05
C ASP A 291 20.90 -1.05 -6.81
N THR A 292 19.82 -1.61 -7.34
CA THR A 292 19.48 -3.02 -7.12
C THR A 292 19.19 -3.72 -8.46
N ILE A 293 19.71 -4.94 -8.62
CA ILE A 293 19.39 -5.82 -9.75
C ILE A 293 18.99 -7.17 -9.19
N VAL A 294 17.77 -7.61 -9.52
CA VAL A 294 17.27 -8.96 -9.27
C VAL A 294 17.10 -9.63 -10.63
N ALA A 295 17.91 -10.65 -10.90
CA ALA A 295 17.88 -11.37 -12.18
C ALA A 295 16.52 -12.05 -12.39
N ALA A 296 16.05 -12.10 -13.65
CA ALA A 296 14.76 -12.68 -13.96
C ALA A 296 14.74 -14.19 -13.70
N SER A 297 13.73 -14.66 -12.96
CA SER A 297 13.51 -16.07 -12.63
C SER A 297 12.02 -16.37 -12.57
N ASN A 298 11.64 -17.62 -12.86
CA ASN A 298 10.25 -18.11 -12.78
C ASN A 298 9.97 -18.95 -11.51
N LYS A 299 10.93 -19.05 -10.58
CA LYS A 299 10.73 -19.76 -9.32
C LYS A 299 9.65 -19.08 -8.48
N LYS A 300 8.74 -19.83 -7.88
CA LYS A 300 7.65 -19.27 -7.02
C LYS A 300 8.20 -18.48 -5.83
N THR A 301 9.34 -18.90 -5.25
CA THR A 301 10.01 -18.19 -4.14
C THR A 301 10.61 -16.85 -4.55
N HIS A 302 10.79 -16.61 -5.86
CA HIS A 302 11.40 -15.41 -6.39
C HIS A 302 10.59 -14.14 -6.11
N LEU A 303 9.26 -14.28 -5.97
CA LEU A 303 8.40 -13.16 -5.54
C LEU A 303 8.84 -12.59 -4.19
N ASN A 304 9.25 -13.44 -3.25
CA ASN A 304 9.75 -12.97 -1.95
C ASN A 304 11.05 -12.17 -2.11
N THR A 305 11.95 -12.61 -2.99
CA THR A 305 13.20 -11.87 -3.29
C THR A 305 12.89 -10.49 -3.86
N ILE A 306 11.94 -10.40 -4.81
CA ILE A 306 11.49 -9.12 -5.37
C ILE A 306 10.86 -8.26 -4.27
N ASN A 307 9.98 -8.82 -3.42
CA ASN A 307 9.31 -8.09 -2.35
C ASN A 307 10.29 -7.52 -1.31
N GLU A 308 11.30 -8.30 -0.91
CA GLU A 308 12.37 -7.83 -0.01
C GLU A 308 13.23 -6.72 -0.65
N ALA A 309 13.52 -6.84 -1.95
CA ALA A 309 14.21 -5.78 -2.67
C ALA A 309 13.36 -4.49 -2.69
N LEU A 310 12.05 -4.62 -3.02
CA LEU A 310 11.12 -3.49 -3.08
C LEU A 310 10.88 -2.83 -1.71
N TYR A 311 10.93 -3.59 -0.62
CA TYR A 311 10.78 -3.08 0.74
C TYR A 311 11.85 -2.03 1.09
N LYS A 312 13.10 -2.27 0.67
CA LYS A 312 14.26 -1.45 1.01
C LYS A 312 14.41 -0.18 0.16
N ILE A 313 13.68 -0.07 -0.96
CA ILE A 313 13.82 1.02 -1.92
C ILE A 313 13.30 2.34 -1.36
N THR A 314 14.09 3.40 -1.50
CA THR A 314 13.71 4.78 -1.18
C THR A 314 14.05 5.71 -2.35
N THR A 315 13.35 6.85 -2.46
CA THR A 315 13.70 7.88 -3.47
C THR A 315 14.98 8.60 -3.09
N THR A 316 15.78 8.93 -4.10
CA THR A 316 16.94 9.81 -3.97
C THR A 316 16.59 11.23 -4.45
N TYR A 317 17.37 12.23 -4.03
CA TYR A 317 17.21 13.61 -4.52
C TYR A 317 18.01 13.89 -5.79
N THR A 318 18.67 12.88 -6.34
CA THR A 318 19.49 12.98 -7.56
C THR A 318 18.67 12.76 -8.81
N ASP A 319 19.11 13.30 -9.93
CA ASP A 319 18.53 12.98 -11.22
C ASP A 319 18.97 11.59 -11.68
N ALA A 320 18.09 10.91 -12.42
CA ALA A 320 18.36 9.58 -12.96
C ALA A 320 19.28 9.64 -14.18
N ASP A 321 20.30 8.76 -14.24
CA ASP A 321 21.22 8.63 -15.36
C ASP A 321 20.81 7.49 -16.30
N PHE A 322 20.16 7.84 -17.40
CA PHE A 322 19.71 6.89 -18.43
C PHE A 322 20.86 6.33 -19.27
N GLY A 323 21.99 7.06 -19.37
CA GLY A 323 23.19 6.57 -20.03
C GLY A 323 23.82 5.41 -19.26
N TYR A 324 23.91 5.55 -17.93
CA TYR A 324 24.37 4.49 -17.06
C TYR A 324 23.40 3.30 -17.06
N LEU A 325 22.09 3.56 -17.03
CA LEU A 325 21.05 2.53 -17.16
C LEU A 325 21.25 1.71 -18.44
N TYR A 326 21.41 2.37 -19.60
CA TYR A 326 21.65 1.70 -20.87
C TYR A 326 22.89 0.81 -20.83
N ALA A 327 24.01 1.31 -20.29
CA ALA A 327 25.25 0.54 -20.20
C ALA A 327 25.08 -0.73 -19.33
N VAL A 328 24.33 -0.63 -18.23
CA VAL A 328 24.04 -1.79 -17.36
C VAL A 328 23.11 -2.79 -18.03
N ILE A 329 22.01 -2.32 -18.66
CA ILE A 329 21.08 -3.20 -19.39
C ILE A 329 21.83 -3.98 -20.46
N LYS A 330 22.62 -3.29 -21.32
CA LYS A 330 23.41 -3.93 -22.37
C LYS A 330 24.36 -5.02 -21.87
N ARG A 331 24.93 -4.82 -20.67
CA ARG A 331 25.87 -5.78 -20.07
C ARG A 331 25.20 -6.93 -19.32
N LYS A 332 24.06 -6.66 -18.66
CA LYS A 332 23.44 -7.61 -17.72
C LYS A 332 22.22 -8.34 -18.28
N ILE A 333 21.54 -7.74 -19.24
CA ILE A 333 20.33 -8.30 -19.88
C ILE A 333 20.63 -8.58 -21.35
N THR A 334 21.26 -9.72 -21.61
CA THR A 334 21.71 -10.08 -22.97
C THR A 334 20.60 -10.69 -23.82
N GLN A 335 19.61 -11.32 -23.19
CA GLN A 335 18.46 -11.92 -23.87
C GLN A 335 17.40 -10.84 -24.15
N ARG A 336 16.78 -10.89 -25.35
CA ARG A 336 15.61 -10.03 -25.66
C ARG A 336 14.56 -10.18 -24.58
N SER A 337 14.13 -9.09 -24.00
CA SER A 337 13.28 -9.06 -22.80
C SER A 337 12.21 -7.98 -22.95
N LEU A 338 11.10 -8.13 -22.23
CA LEU A 338 10.18 -7.03 -21.99
C LEU A 338 10.74 -6.17 -20.83
N LEU A 339 10.94 -4.89 -21.09
CA LEU A 339 11.40 -3.92 -20.12
C LEU A 339 10.27 -2.92 -19.84
N ILE A 340 9.81 -2.85 -18.59
CA ILE A 340 8.78 -1.90 -18.15
C ILE A 340 9.48 -0.86 -17.28
N LEU A 341 9.67 0.33 -17.83
CA LEU A 341 10.35 1.45 -17.19
C LEU A 341 9.33 2.38 -16.53
N TYR A 342 9.34 2.44 -15.21
CA TYR A 342 8.55 3.37 -14.42
C TYR A 342 9.38 4.63 -14.15
N THR A 343 8.98 5.74 -14.73
CA THR A 343 9.62 7.05 -14.56
C THR A 343 8.58 8.17 -14.67
N ASN A 344 9.00 9.42 -14.59
CA ASN A 344 8.11 10.55 -14.86
C ASN A 344 8.84 11.63 -15.65
N PHE A 345 8.31 12.02 -16.79
CA PHE A 345 8.77 13.15 -17.58
C PHE A 345 7.77 14.30 -17.45
N GLU A 346 8.19 15.41 -16.87
CA GLU A 346 7.34 16.60 -16.71
C GLU A 346 7.18 17.34 -18.03
N HIS A 347 8.28 17.50 -18.79
CA HIS A 347 8.35 18.23 -20.04
C HIS A 347 8.96 17.41 -21.16
N ILE A 348 8.57 17.73 -22.39
CA ILE A 348 9.09 17.07 -23.59
C ILE A 348 10.62 17.24 -23.75
N SER A 349 11.18 18.35 -23.27
CA SER A 349 12.63 18.59 -23.26
C SER A 349 13.38 17.59 -22.38
N SER A 350 12.79 17.18 -21.26
CA SER A 350 13.36 16.14 -20.38
C SER A 350 13.39 14.80 -21.08
N LEU A 351 12.33 14.43 -21.80
CA LEU A 351 12.31 13.23 -22.63
C LEU A 351 13.36 13.28 -23.72
N LYS A 352 13.46 14.38 -24.49
CA LYS A 352 14.37 14.49 -25.62
C LYS A 352 15.84 14.27 -25.23
N ARG A 353 16.25 14.68 -24.04
CA ARG A 353 17.61 14.40 -23.52
C ARG A 353 17.85 12.91 -23.32
N GLN A 354 16.85 12.15 -22.89
CA GLN A 354 16.98 10.72 -22.57
C GLN A 354 16.64 9.81 -23.76
N LEU A 355 15.99 10.36 -24.78
CA LEU A 355 15.47 9.62 -25.92
C LEU A 355 16.53 8.78 -26.67
N PRO A 356 17.79 9.25 -26.91
CA PRO A 356 18.81 8.45 -27.56
C PRO A 356 19.12 7.14 -26.79
N PHE A 357 19.15 7.18 -25.47
CA PHE A 357 19.39 6.00 -24.63
C PHE A 357 18.19 5.05 -24.64
N LEU A 358 16.97 5.60 -24.56
CA LEU A 358 15.73 4.81 -24.65
C LEU A 358 15.63 4.11 -26.02
N GLN A 359 15.96 4.77 -27.11
CA GLN A 359 16.01 4.18 -28.46
C GLN A 359 17.05 3.07 -28.56
N ALA A 360 18.23 3.27 -27.96
CA ALA A 360 19.27 2.25 -27.95
C ALA A 360 18.84 0.98 -27.20
N ILE A 361 18.09 1.14 -26.10
CA ILE A 361 17.47 0.02 -25.36
C ILE A 361 16.39 -0.64 -26.21
N ALA A 362 15.49 0.13 -26.83
CA ALA A 362 14.36 -0.37 -27.63
C ALA A 362 14.78 -1.16 -28.87
N LYS A 363 15.98 -0.93 -29.41
CA LYS A 363 16.55 -1.72 -30.53
C LYS A 363 16.80 -3.19 -30.14
N GLN A 364 17.08 -3.48 -28.88
CA GLN A 364 17.43 -4.82 -28.40
C GLN A 364 16.31 -5.48 -27.61
N HIS A 365 15.47 -4.69 -26.96
CA HIS A 365 14.41 -5.15 -26.05
C HIS A 365 13.07 -4.53 -26.41
N LEU A 366 11.98 -5.15 -25.95
CA LEU A 366 10.67 -4.55 -26.02
C LEU A 366 10.51 -3.56 -24.85
N LEU A 367 10.61 -2.25 -25.15
CA LEU A 367 10.57 -1.22 -24.13
C LEU A 367 9.20 -0.58 -23.99
N VAL A 368 8.68 -0.58 -22.75
CA VAL A 368 7.48 0.14 -22.34
C VAL A 368 7.89 1.21 -21.34
N VAL A 369 7.58 2.46 -21.60
CA VAL A 369 7.79 3.57 -20.68
C VAL A 369 6.46 3.94 -20.06
N VAL A 370 6.41 3.89 -18.73
CA VAL A 370 5.21 4.20 -17.94
C VAL A 370 5.44 5.48 -17.18
N PHE A 371 4.55 6.45 -17.34
CA PHE A 371 4.60 7.72 -16.64
C PHE A 371 3.20 8.21 -16.28
N PHE A 372 3.13 9.25 -15.44
CA PHE A 372 1.92 9.56 -14.70
C PHE A 372 1.23 10.81 -15.22
N GLU A 373 -0.11 10.75 -15.30
CA GLU A 373 -0.95 11.94 -15.40
C GLU A 373 -1.04 12.62 -14.03
N ASN A 374 -1.10 13.95 -14.02
CA ASN A 374 -1.36 14.69 -12.82
C ASN A 374 -2.87 14.91 -12.68
N THR A 375 -3.49 14.20 -11.71
CA THR A 375 -4.94 14.25 -11.48
C THR A 375 -5.40 15.58 -10.88
N GLU A 376 -4.52 16.30 -10.17
CA GLU A 376 -4.83 17.63 -9.63
C GLU A 376 -5.03 18.65 -10.74
N LEU A 377 -4.31 18.50 -11.87
CA LEU A 377 -4.52 19.36 -13.04
C LEU A 377 -5.88 19.09 -13.72
N ASP A 378 -6.41 17.88 -13.66
CA ASP A 378 -7.73 17.55 -14.21
C ASP A 378 -8.83 18.38 -13.54
N GLU A 379 -8.75 18.58 -12.22
CA GLU A 379 -9.72 19.41 -11.48
C GLU A 379 -9.64 20.87 -11.91
N LEU A 380 -8.42 21.42 -12.08
CA LEU A 380 -8.22 22.79 -12.56
C LEU A 380 -8.73 22.98 -14.00
N ILE A 381 -8.61 21.98 -14.86
CA ILE A 381 -9.09 22.02 -16.25
C ILE A 381 -10.62 21.95 -16.30
N GLN A 382 -11.27 21.15 -15.44
CA GLN A 382 -12.72 20.97 -15.44
C GLN A 382 -13.47 22.12 -14.78
N ASN A 383 -12.88 22.81 -13.82
CA ASN A 383 -13.51 23.91 -13.11
C ASN A 383 -13.70 25.13 -14.05
N ASN A 384 -14.83 25.83 -13.90
CA ASN A 384 -15.06 27.08 -14.57
C ASN A 384 -14.11 28.16 -14.00
N ALA A 385 -13.43 28.87 -14.90
CA ALA A 385 -12.54 29.96 -14.52
C ALA A 385 -13.37 31.28 -14.52
N GLU A 386 -13.55 31.88 -13.34
CA GLU A 386 -14.35 33.08 -13.15
C GLU A 386 -13.50 34.37 -13.12
N ASP A 387 -12.19 34.23 -12.87
CA ASP A 387 -11.28 35.38 -12.83
C ASP A 387 -10.05 35.17 -13.71
N LEU A 388 -9.27 36.24 -13.93
CA LEU A 388 -8.06 36.22 -14.77
C LEU A 388 -7.00 35.25 -14.26
N GLN A 389 -6.87 35.08 -12.94
CA GLN A 389 -5.90 34.17 -12.34
C GLN A 389 -6.30 32.72 -12.56
N ALA A 390 -7.59 32.38 -12.41
CA ALA A 390 -8.13 31.08 -12.70
C ALA A 390 -7.97 30.68 -14.18
N ILE A 391 -8.20 31.62 -15.11
CA ILE A 391 -7.97 31.42 -16.54
C ILE A 391 -6.49 31.12 -16.82
N TYR A 392 -5.57 31.86 -16.18
CA TYR A 392 -4.13 31.62 -16.33
C TYR A 392 -3.72 30.23 -15.82
N HIS A 393 -4.19 29.84 -14.63
CA HIS A 393 -3.92 28.52 -14.07
C HIS A 393 -4.48 27.40 -14.94
N LYS A 394 -5.70 27.56 -15.45
CA LYS A 394 -6.33 26.60 -16.36
C LYS A 394 -5.52 26.43 -17.65
N THR A 395 -5.10 27.52 -18.27
CA THR A 395 -4.31 27.48 -19.50
C THR A 395 -2.95 26.78 -19.30
N ILE A 396 -2.31 27.03 -18.15
CA ILE A 396 -1.07 26.32 -17.80
C ILE A 396 -1.35 24.82 -17.58
N ALA A 397 -2.42 24.46 -16.86
CA ALA A 397 -2.79 23.07 -16.64
C ALA A 397 -3.06 22.33 -17.95
N GLU A 398 -3.81 22.95 -18.88
CA GLU A 398 -4.05 22.40 -20.22
C GLU A 398 -2.75 22.20 -21.02
N LYS A 399 -1.81 23.16 -20.93
CA LYS A 399 -0.50 23.02 -21.56
C LYS A 399 0.29 21.82 -21.01
N PHE A 400 0.33 21.63 -19.70
CA PHE A 400 1.01 20.47 -19.10
C PHE A 400 0.35 19.15 -19.51
N ALA A 401 -0.98 19.07 -19.49
CA ALA A 401 -1.70 17.88 -19.95
C ALA A 401 -1.44 17.58 -21.44
N TYR A 402 -1.35 18.62 -22.27
CA TYR A 402 -1.01 18.47 -23.69
C TYR A 402 0.43 17.99 -23.88
N GLU A 403 1.42 18.55 -23.16
CA GLU A 403 2.81 18.10 -23.23
C GLU A 403 2.97 16.61 -22.87
N LYS A 404 2.23 16.12 -21.86
CA LYS A 404 2.23 14.69 -21.51
C LYS A 404 1.77 13.80 -22.68
N ARG A 405 0.74 14.23 -23.44
CA ARG A 405 0.26 13.51 -24.62
C ARG A 405 1.28 13.56 -25.78
N LEU A 406 1.99 14.68 -25.94
CA LEU A 406 3.08 14.80 -26.94
C LEU A 406 4.23 13.84 -26.61
N ILE A 407 4.56 13.65 -25.32
CA ILE A 407 5.56 12.67 -24.87
C ILE A 407 5.20 11.26 -25.34
N VAL A 408 3.92 10.84 -25.22
CA VAL A 408 3.48 9.53 -25.72
C VAL A 408 3.72 9.41 -27.23
N LYS A 409 3.26 10.39 -28.00
CA LYS A 409 3.42 10.39 -29.47
C LYS A 409 4.89 10.36 -29.88
N GLU A 410 5.75 11.10 -29.19
CA GLU A 410 7.20 11.11 -29.49
C GLU A 410 7.82 9.73 -29.21
N LEU A 411 7.49 9.08 -28.11
CA LEU A 411 7.94 7.71 -27.81
C LEU A 411 7.46 6.71 -28.89
N GLU A 412 6.18 6.75 -29.24
CA GLU A 412 5.59 5.86 -30.24
C GLU A 412 6.23 6.06 -31.62
N SER A 413 6.52 7.30 -32.02
CA SER A 413 7.22 7.61 -33.28
C SER A 413 8.61 6.97 -33.37
N LYS A 414 9.21 6.63 -32.23
CA LYS A 414 10.53 5.98 -32.13
C LYS A 414 10.44 4.48 -31.82
N GLY A 415 9.25 3.89 -31.92
CA GLY A 415 9.02 2.46 -31.66
C GLY A 415 9.05 2.06 -30.19
N ILE A 416 8.88 3.03 -29.27
CA ILE A 416 8.82 2.81 -27.81
C ILE A 416 7.37 2.92 -27.38
N TYR A 417 6.87 1.93 -26.65
CA TYR A 417 5.51 1.97 -26.13
C TYR A 417 5.38 2.89 -24.92
N GLY A 418 4.53 3.92 -25.03
CA GLY A 418 4.21 4.83 -23.94
C GLY A 418 2.92 4.44 -23.22
N ILE A 419 2.93 4.42 -21.90
CA ILE A 419 1.72 4.30 -21.06
C ILE A 419 1.63 5.56 -20.21
N LEU A 420 0.70 6.45 -20.54
CA LEU A 420 0.32 7.58 -19.70
C LEU A 420 -0.90 7.18 -18.88
N THR A 421 -0.81 7.25 -17.56
CA THR A 421 -1.86 6.71 -16.69
C THR A 421 -1.98 7.48 -15.38
N LYS A 422 -3.21 7.53 -14.87
CA LYS A 422 -3.46 7.97 -13.49
C LYS A 422 -2.85 6.95 -12.52
N PRO A 423 -2.25 7.40 -11.40
CA PRO A 423 -1.58 6.50 -10.45
C PRO A 423 -2.46 5.33 -9.97
N LYS A 424 -3.74 5.56 -9.72
CA LYS A 424 -4.71 4.50 -9.32
C LYS A 424 -4.86 3.38 -10.35
N ASN A 425 -4.74 3.70 -11.63
CA ASN A 425 -4.97 2.76 -12.74
C ASN A 425 -3.67 2.12 -13.24
N LEU A 426 -2.53 2.48 -12.64
CA LEU A 426 -1.20 2.04 -13.07
C LEU A 426 -1.09 0.53 -13.25
N THR A 427 -1.42 -0.22 -12.20
CA THR A 427 -1.30 -1.69 -12.19
C THR A 427 -2.16 -2.32 -13.30
N VAL A 428 -3.40 -1.86 -13.45
CA VAL A 428 -4.34 -2.37 -14.48
C VAL A 428 -3.80 -2.11 -15.88
N ASN A 429 -3.30 -0.89 -16.14
CA ASN A 429 -2.81 -0.51 -17.46
C ASN A 429 -1.52 -1.26 -17.83
N VAL A 430 -0.61 -1.45 -16.90
CA VAL A 430 0.62 -2.23 -17.09
C VAL A 430 0.29 -3.71 -17.38
N VAL A 431 -0.59 -4.30 -16.57
CA VAL A 431 -1.02 -5.71 -16.78
C VAL A 431 -1.74 -5.87 -18.11
N ASN A 432 -2.62 -4.94 -18.49
CA ASN A 432 -3.30 -4.98 -19.80
C ASN A 432 -2.30 -4.91 -20.95
N LYS A 433 -1.29 -4.06 -20.87
CA LYS A 433 -0.26 -3.94 -21.89
C LYS A 433 0.57 -5.21 -22.03
N TYR A 434 0.94 -5.81 -20.91
CA TYR A 434 1.62 -7.11 -20.90
C TYR A 434 0.76 -8.20 -21.54
N LEU A 435 -0.52 -8.30 -21.16
CA LEU A 435 -1.44 -9.29 -21.75
C LEU A 435 -1.60 -9.06 -23.25
N GLU A 436 -1.67 -7.81 -23.71
CA GLU A 436 -1.71 -7.44 -25.12
C GLU A 436 -0.47 -7.97 -25.87
N PHE A 437 0.74 -7.74 -25.32
CA PHE A 437 1.98 -8.23 -25.95
C PHE A 437 2.04 -9.76 -26.00
N LYS A 438 1.61 -10.42 -24.93
CA LYS A 438 1.56 -11.88 -24.89
C LYS A 438 0.55 -12.44 -25.91
N ALA A 439 -0.58 -11.77 -26.09
CA ALA A 439 -1.57 -12.17 -27.10
C ALA A 439 -1.12 -11.93 -28.55
N LYS A 440 -0.28 -10.91 -28.76
CA LYS A 440 0.31 -10.62 -30.08
C LYS A 440 1.58 -11.43 -30.38
N GLY A 441 2.04 -12.26 -29.42
CA GLY A 441 3.26 -13.06 -29.59
C GLY A 441 4.54 -12.22 -29.65
N PHE A 442 4.57 -11.04 -28.98
CA PHE A 442 5.78 -10.22 -28.89
C PHE A 442 6.73 -10.72 -27.80
N ILE A 443 6.15 -11.46 -26.84
CA ILE A 443 6.80 -12.09 -25.69
C ILE A 443 6.18 -13.46 -25.40
#